data_922c69e78dc994960deb74470a1c364e
#
_entry.id   922c69e78dc994960deb74470a1c364e
#
_cell.length_a   1.000
_cell.length_b   1.000
_cell.length_c   1.000
_cell.angle_alpha   90.00
_cell.angle_beta   90.00
_cell.angle_gamma   90.00
#
_symmetry.space_group_name_H-M   'P 1'
#
loop_
_entity.id
_entity.type
_entity.pdbx_description
1 polymer ?
#
loop_
_entity_poly.entity_id
_entity_poly.type
_entity_poly.pdbx_seq_one_letter_code
_entity_poly.pdbx_strand_id
1 'polypeptide(L)'
;RVSIGWRKWKLDGANHVRLSAMSHTENFDRKQELSVMIEKVMDECADQEAPVYYEMDGTGSDNISRMAQQLSRMEGGHTIASFPLRKGGEVKGVMTLEFAPGTKLNSGALSGMVVAAELLSPQLHDRYENDRWWITKTCLSAFNLGKIVVGPKHRLGVLITLLIVGLVLFVSLYSPMYRVSAPFQF
;
A
#
# COMPACT_ATOMS: atom_id res chain seq x y z
N ARG A 1 -20.84 -1.87 -0.91
CA ARG A 1 -19.48 -2.45 -0.92
C ARG A 1 -18.47 -1.40 -0.46
N VAL A 2 -17.43 -1.81 0.27
CA VAL A 2 -16.34 -0.95 0.72
C VAL A 2 -15.04 -1.47 0.12
N SER A 3 -14.27 -0.61 -0.50
CA SER A 3 -12.98 -0.94 -1.09
C SER A 3 -11.90 0.02 -0.55
N ILE A 4 -10.71 -0.51 -0.28
CA ILE A 4 -9.57 0.29 0.23
C ILE A 4 -8.37 0.04 -0.67
N GLY A 5 -7.74 1.12 -1.12
CA GLY A 5 -6.52 1.10 -1.90
C GLY A 5 -5.43 1.96 -1.28
N TRP A 6 -4.18 1.57 -1.52
CA TRP A 6 -3.02 2.30 -1.03
C TRP A 6 -2.17 2.81 -2.18
N ARG A 7 -1.70 4.04 -2.05
CA ARG A 7 -0.83 4.68 -3.04
C ARG A 7 0.49 3.94 -3.12
N LYS A 8 0.88 3.52 -4.33
CA LYS A 8 2.15 2.87 -4.62
C LYS A 8 2.92 3.70 -5.62
N TRP A 9 4.20 3.87 -5.34
CA TRP A 9 5.13 4.50 -6.27
C TRP A 9 5.48 3.51 -7.38
N LYS A 10 5.30 3.91 -8.64
CA LYS A 10 5.87 3.21 -9.79
C LYS A 10 7.25 3.75 -10.11
N LEU A 11 8.10 2.92 -10.71
CA LEU A 11 9.42 3.33 -11.23
C LEU A 11 9.32 4.49 -12.24
N ASP A 12 8.19 4.64 -12.91
CA ASP A 12 7.90 5.71 -13.87
C ASP A 12 7.56 7.07 -13.22
N GLY A 13 7.66 7.16 -11.90
CA GLY A 13 7.37 8.39 -11.15
C GLY A 13 5.87 8.66 -10.95
N ALA A 14 4.97 7.93 -11.57
CA ALA A 14 3.54 8.09 -11.39
C ALA A 14 3.06 7.37 -10.12
N ASN A 15 2.41 8.11 -9.24
CA ASN A 15 1.72 7.54 -8.11
C ASN A 15 0.41 6.90 -8.59
N HIS A 16 0.16 5.68 -8.17
CA HIS A 16 -1.04 4.93 -8.52
C HIS A 16 -1.62 4.25 -7.28
N VAL A 17 -2.94 4.34 -7.11
CA VAL A 17 -3.61 3.66 -6.01
C VAL A 17 -3.88 2.22 -6.41
N ARG A 18 -3.47 1.28 -5.56
CA ARG A 18 -3.67 -0.14 -5.78
C ARG A 18 -4.66 -0.69 -4.77
N LEU A 19 -5.67 -1.38 -5.26
CA LEU A 19 -6.68 -2.05 -4.45
C LEU A 19 -6.00 -3.09 -3.52
N SER A 20 -6.29 -2.98 -2.23
CA SER A 20 -5.71 -3.84 -1.19
C SER A 20 -6.75 -4.72 -0.52
N ALA A 21 -7.94 -4.19 -0.29
CA ALA A 21 -9.03 -4.92 0.34
C ALA A 21 -10.37 -4.50 -0.24
N MET A 22 -11.30 -5.44 -0.32
CA MET A 22 -12.68 -5.22 -0.75
C MET A 22 -13.62 -6.03 0.14
N SER A 23 -14.71 -5.41 0.61
CA SER A 23 -15.72 -6.12 1.41
C SER A 23 -16.44 -7.18 0.58
N HIS A 24 -16.83 -8.26 1.24
CA HIS A 24 -17.54 -9.41 0.66
C HIS A 24 -16.72 -10.24 -0.34
N THR A 25 -15.40 -10.04 -0.42
CA THR A 25 -14.54 -10.79 -1.32
C THR A 25 -13.18 -11.00 -0.67
N GLU A 26 -12.87 -12.23 -0.27
CA GLU A 26 -11.57 -12.56 0.31
C GLU A 26 -10.47 -12.63 -0.75
N ASN A 27 -10.82 -13.18 -1.93
CA ASN A 27 -9.91 -13.29 -3.07
C ASN A 27 -10.52 -12.58 -4.29
N PHE A 28 -10.03 -11.40 -4.62
CA PHE A 28 -10.38 -10.72 -5.86
C PHE A 28 -9.26 -10.83 -6.89
N ASP A 29 -9.63 -11.15 -8.12
CA ASP A 29 -8.69 -11.10 -9.22
C ASP A 29 -8.44 -9.64 -9.61
N ARG A 30 -7.20 -9.19 -9.45
CA ARG A 30 -6.79 -7.81 -9.76
C ARG A 30 -6.89 -7.48 -11.25
N LYS A 31 -7.01 -8.49 -12.10
CA LYS A 31 -7.16 -8.31 -13.55
C LYS A 31 -8.63 -8.19 -13.97
N GLN A 32 -9.57 -8.43 -13.07
CA GLN A 32 -10.97 -8.22 -13.38
C GLN A 32 -11.22 -6.74 -13.70
N GLU A 33 -12.04 -6.49 -14.69
CA GLU A 33 -12.39 -5.16 -15.17
C GLU A 33 -12.90 -4.25 -14.05
N LEU A 34 -13.67 -4.82 -13.13
CA LEU A 34 -14.18 -4.14 -11.95
C LEU A 34 -13.05 -3.65 -11.03
N SER A 35 -12.08 -4.50 -10.71
CA SER A 35 -10.97 -4.12 -9.84
C SER A 35 -10.14 -2.98 -10.43
N VAL A 36 -9.90 -3.05 -11.74
CA VAL A 36 -9.18 -1.99 -12.48
C VAL A 36 -9.98 -0.69 -12.48
N MET A 37 -11.31 -0.79 -12.59
CA MET A 37 -12.17 0.40 -12.59
C MET A 37 -12.23 1.06 -11.22
N ILE A 38 -12.32 0.27 -10.15
CA ILE A 38 -12.23 0.77 -8.77
C ILE A 38 -10.89 1.48 -8.53
N GLU A 39 -9.76 0.91 -9.01
CA GLU A 39 -8.44 1.54 -8.90
C GLU A 39 -8.41 2.90 -9.62
N LYS A 40 -9.04 3.04 -10.80
CA LYS A 40 -9.14 4.32 -11.50
C LYS A 40 -9.98 5.36 -10.76
N VAL A 41 -11.06 4.94 -10.11
CA VAL A 41 -11.88 5.84 -9.26
C VAL A 41 -11.08 6.30 -8.05
N MET A 42 -10.28 5.40 -7.48
CA MET A 42 -9.39 5.74 -6.36
C MET A 42 -8.28 6.70 -6.80
N ASP A 43 -7.71 6.52 -7.99
CA ASP A 43 -6.71 7.43 -8.55
C ASP A 43 -7.31 8.84 -8.75
N GLU A 44 -8.52 8.93 -9.32
CA GLU A 44 -9.23 10.20 -9.51
C GLU A 44 -9.42 10.96 -8.19
N CYS A 45 -9.78 10.27 -7.11
CA CYS A 45 -9.91 10.85 -5.76
C CYS A 45 -8.55 11.23 -5.16
N ALA A 46 -7.53 10.39 -5.35
CA ALA A 46 -6.19 10.63 -4.80
C ALA A 46 -5.49 11.82 -5.48
N ASP A 47 -5.71 12.01 -6.78
CA ASP A 47 -5.10 13.10 -7.55
C ASP A 47 -5.74 14.46 -7.25
N GLN A 48 -7.03 14.47 -6.92
CA GLN A 48 -7.75 15.68 -6.49
C GLN A 48 -7.54 15.98 -5.01
N GLU A 49 -7.00 15.03 -4.25
CA GLU A 49 -6.85 15.12 -2.79
C GLU A 49 -8.13 15.55 -2.04
N ALA A 50 -9.28 15.29 -2.63
CA ALA A 50 -10.58 15.70 -2.12
C ALA A 50 -11.60 14.56 -2.25
N PRO A 51 -12.65 14.54 -1.41
CA PRO A 51 -13.73 13.58 -1.54
C PRO A 51 -14.39 13.71 -2.92
N VAL A 52 -14.61 12.58 -3.57
CA VAL A 52 -15.32 12.50 -4.85
C VAL A 52 -16.58 11.69 -4.64
N TYR A 53 -17.73 12.23 -5.01
CA TYR A 53 -18.94 11.46 -4.95
C TYR A 53 -19.78 11.65 -6.22
N TYR A 54 -20.52 10.60 -6.60
CA TYR A 54 -21.38 10.56 -7.77
C TYR A 54 -22.69 9.85 -7.47
N GLU A 55 -23.79 10.52 -7.80
CA GLU A 55 -25.14 9.96 -7.80
C GLU A 55 -25.70 9.92 -9.23
N MET A 56 -26.55 8.94 -9.53
CA MET A 56 -27.12 8.76 -10.88
C MET A 56 -28.00 9.95 -11.33
N ASP A 57 -28.60 10.68 -10.40
CA ASP A 57 -29.42 11.87 -10.65
C ASP A 57 -28.62 13.11 -11.10
N GLY A 58 -27.31 12.97 -11.27
CA GLY A 58 -26.40 14.07 -11.68
C GLY A 58 -26.03 15.02 -10.54
N THR A 59 -26.50 14.79 -9.33
CA THR A 59 -26.01 15.46 -8.14
C THR A 59 -24.70 14.80 -7.71
N GLY A 60 -23.59 15.41 -8.06
CA GLY A 60 -22.24 14.95 -7.70
C GLY A 60 -21.50 15.99 -6.87
N SER A 61 -20.29 15.66 -6.48
CA SER A 61 -19.35 16.65 -5.92
C SER A 61 -19.00 17.68 -7.00
N ASP A 62 -18.59 18.89 -6.57
CA ASP A 62 -18.03 19.90 -7.48
C ASP A 62 -16.71 19.43 -8.13
N ASN A 63 -16.19 18.32 -7.66
CA ASN A 63 -14.98 17.69 -8.13
C ASN A 63 -15.23 16.80 -9.37
N ILE A 64 -14.17 16.54 -10.13
CA ILE A 64 -14.21 15.65 -11.29
C ILE A 64 -14.56 14.23 -10.81
N SER A 65 -15.60 13.64 -11.39
CA SER A 65 -16.14 12.32 -11.00
C SER A 65 -16.37 11.41 -12.22
N ARG A 66 -15.53 11.52 -13.25
CA ARG A 66 -15.68 10.77 -14.50
C ARG A 66 -15.54 9.26 -14.32
N MET A 67 -14.53 8.84 -13.56
CA MET A 67 -14.30 7.43 -13.29
C MET A 67 -15.39 6.86 -12.35
N ALA A 68 -15.82 7.65 -11.36
CA ALA A 68 -16.93 7.28 -10.49
C ALA A 68 -18.23 7.12 -11.30
N GLN A 69 -18.51 8.01 -12.26
CA GLN A 69 -19.65 7.88 -13.18
C GLN A 69 -19.57 6.61 -14.03
N GLN A 70 -18.40 6.29 -14.55
CA GLN A 70 -18.20 5.09 -15.36
C GLN A 70 -18.40 3.81 -14.53
N LEU A 71 -17.86 3.77 -13.31
CA LEU A 71 -18.07 2.66 -12.37
C LEU A 71 -19.55 2.50 -12.02
N SER A 72 -20.24 3.61 -11.72
CA SER A 72 -21.69 3.60 -11.44
C SER A 72 -22.48 2.98 -12.59
N ARG A 73 -22.18 3.33 -13.84
CA ARG A 73 -22.85 2.75 -15.02
C ARG A 73 -22.58 1.26 -15.18
N MET A 74 -21.35 0.81 -14.92
CA MET A 74 -20.98 -0.61 -14.99
C MET A 74 -21.71 -1.46 -13.95
N GLU A 75 -21.90 -0.91 -12.75
CA GLU A 75 -22.53 -1.58 -11.60
C GLU A 75 -24.05 -1.35 -11.52
N GLY A 76 -24.70 -0.87 -12.60
CA GLY A 76 -26.15 -0.72 -12.63
C GLY A 76 -26.70 0.49 -11.87
N GLY A 77 -25.93 1.58 -11.80
CA GLY A 77 -26.39 2.86 -11.24
C GLY A 77 -26.14 3.01 -9.74
N HIS A 78 -25.13 2.33 -9.22
CA HIS A 78 -24.72 2.49 -7.83
C HIS A 78 -24.24 3.92 -7.54
N THR A 79 -24.57 4.43 -6.35
CA THR A 79 -24.00 5.68 -5.83
C THR A 79 -22.58 5.39 -5.33
N ILE A 80 -21.60 6.17 -5.81
CA ILE A 80 -20.17 5.98 -5.51
C ILE A 80 -19.70 7.17 -4.69
N ALA A 81 -18.98 6.89 -3.59
CA ALA A 81 -18.33 7.91 -2.78
C ALA A 81 -16.90 7.47 -2.43
N SER A 82 -15.91 8.30 -2.75
CA SER A 82 -14.50 8.04 -2.49
C SER A 82 -13.91 9.10 -1.58
N PHE A 83 -13.16 8.68 -0.58
CA PHE A 83 -12.58 9.53 0.44
C PHE A 83 -11.07 9.31 0.52
N PRO A 84 -10.25 10.37 0.47
CA PRO A 84 -8.80 10.25 0.62
C PRO A 84 -8.45 9.87 2.06
N LEU A 85 -7.57 8.89 2.22
CA LEU A 85 -7.01 8.48 3.50
C LEU A 85 -5.68 9.18 3.71
N ARG A 86 -5.61 10.07 4.71
CA ARG A 86 -4.45 10.92 4.97
C ARG A 86 -3.66 10.43 6.18
N LYS A 87 -2.34 10.57 6.10
CA LYS A 87 -1.44 10.42 7.24
C LYS A 87 -0.33 11.47 7.15
N GLY A 88 -0.19 12.28 8.19
CA GLY A 88 0.78 13.38 8.20
C GLY A 88 0.52 14.45 7.14
N GLY A 89 -0.74 14.70 6.77
CA GLY A 89 -1.14 15.67 5.75
C GLY A 89 -1.11 15.15 4.31
N GLU A 90 -0.49 14.00 4.05
CA GLU A 90 -0.38 13.42 2.70
C GLU A 90 -1.42 12.32 2.47
N VAL A 91 -1.96 12.23 1.26
CA VAL A 91 -2.85 11.14 0.83
C VAL A 91 -2.04 9.87 0.62
N LYS A 92 -2.24 8.90 1.50
CA LYS A 92 -1.56 7.58 1.47
C LYS A 92 -2.43 6.49 0.82
N GLY A 93 -3.74 6.70 0.78
CA GLY A 93 -4.69 5.76 0.19
C GLY A 93 -6.04 6.39 -0.08
N VAL A 94 -6.98 5.57 -0.52
CA VAL A 94 -8.37 5.96 -0.78
C VAL A 94 -9.30 4.85 -0.30
N MET A 95 -10.41 5.25 0.30
CA MET A 95 -11.53 4.40 0.63
C MET A 95 -12.70 4.73 -0.31
N THR A 96 -13.18 3.74 -1.04
CA THR A 96 -14.34 3.88 -1.93
C THR A 96 -15.53 3.10 -1.38
N LEU A 97 -16.66 3.76 -1.26
CA LEU A 97 -17.94 3.23 -0.81
C LEU A 97 -18.89 3.17 -2.00
N GLU A 98 -19.51 2.03 -2.20
CA GLU A 98 -20.52 1.81 -3.20
C GLU A 98 -21.85 1.48 -2.50
N PHE A 99 -22.86 2.28 -2.78
CA PHE A 99 -24.21 2.15 -2.23
C PHE A 99 -25.16 1.60 -3.28
N ALA A 100 -26.28 1.07 -2.85
CA ALA A 100 -27.31 0.58 -3.74
C ALA A 100 -27.83 1.70 -4.68
N PRO A 101 -28.29 1.34 -5.88
CA PRO A 101 -28.87 2.31 -6.82
C PRO A 101 -29.97 3.16 -6.18
N GLY A 102 -29.95 4.47 -6.46
CA GLY A 102 -30.94 5.40 -5.93
C GLY A 102 -30.73 5.82 -4.47
N THR A 103 -29.65 5.38 -3.81
CA THR A 103 -29.30 5.87 -2.48
C THR A 103 -28.85 7.32 -2.57
N LYS A 104 -29.59 8.21 -1.91
CA LYS A 104 -29.23 9.63 -1.79
C LYS A 104 -28.44 9.88 -0.52
N LEU A 105 -27.25 10.45 -0.68
CA LEU A 105 -26.40 10.83 0.42
C LEU A 105 -26.63 12.30 0.77
N ASN A 106 -27.16 12.56 1.97
CA ASN A 106 -27.29 13.93 2.44
C ASN A 106 -25.94 14.52 2.84
N SER A 107 -25.82 15.84 2.88
CA SER A 107 -24.58 16.54 3.24
C SER A 107 -24.04 16.14 4.62
N GLY A 108 -24.93 15.87 5.58
CA GLY A 108 -24.54 15.41 6.92
C GLY A 108 -23.93 14.03 6.91
N ALA A 109 -24.47 13.09 6.12
CA ALA A 109 -23.88 11.75 5.96
C ALA A 109 -22.51 11.83 5.29
N LEU A 110 -22.36 12.63 4.23
CA LEU A 110 -21.08 12.83 3.55
C LEU A 110 -20.04 13.44 4.51
N SER A 111 -20.39 14.48 5.24
CA SER A 111 -19.49 15.08 6.24
C SER A 111 -19.06 14.08 7.32
N GLY A 112 -20.01 13.28 7.81
CA GLY A 112 -19.73 12.21 8.76
C GLY A 112 -18.76 11.16 8.21
N MET A 113 -18.91 10.78 6.93
CA MET A 113 -18.01 9.82 6.26
C MET A 113 -16.61 10.41 6.07
N VAL A 114 -16.48 11.71 5.74
CA VAL A 114 -15.18 12.40 5.65
C VAL A 114 -14.46 12.34 7.00
N VAL A 115 -15.13 12.71 8.08
CA VAL A 115 -14.56 12.66 9.42
C VAL A 115 -14.19 11.25 9.82
N ALA A 116 -15.05 10.26 9.52
CA ALA A 116 -14.74 8.86 9.79
C ALA A 116 -13.52 8.38 9.01
N ALA A 117 -13.40 8.74 7.72
CA ALA A 117 -12.24 8.40 6.90
C ALA A 117 -10.95 9.01 7.46
N GLU A 118 -10.98 10.27 7.91
CA GLU A 118 -9.83 10.94 8.52
C GLU A 118 -9.41 10.28 9.84
N LEU A 119 -10.35 9.92 10.69
CA LEU A 119 -10.08 9.28 11.98
C LEU A 119 -9.55 7.85 11.82
N LEU A 120 -10.06 7.11 10.83
CA LEU A 120 -9.64 5.73 10.57
C LEU A 120 -8.32 5.64 9.78
N SER A 121 -7.98 6.67 9.03
CA SER A 121 -6.85 6.67 8.10
C SER A 121 -5.52 6.29 8.75
N PRO A 122 -5.09 6.85 9.91
CA PRO A 122 -3.84 6.48 10.54
C PRO A 122 -3.81 5.01 10.96
N GLN A 123 -4.90 4.51 11.54
CA GLN A 123 -5.00 3.13 12.01
C GLN A 123 -4.98 2.12 10.86
N LEU A 124 -5.72 2.41 9.79
CA LEU A 124 -5.74 1.57 8.59
C LEU A 124 -4.36 1.53 7.92
N HIS A 125 -3.68 2.66 7.84
CA HIS A 125 -2.34 2.74 7.27
C HIS A 125 -1.31 1.97 8.11
N ASP A 126 -1.34 2.12 9.45
CA ASP A 126 -0.43 1.42 10.34
C ASP A 126 -0.62 -0.10 10.24
N ARG A 127 -1.87 -0.54 10.15
CA ARG A 127 -2.19 -1.96 9.95
C ARG A 127 -1.67 -2.47 8.61
N TYR A 128 -1.89 -1.71 7.53
CA TYR A 128 -1.35 -2.04 6.20
C TYR A 128 0.18 -2.12 6.20
N GLU A 129 0.88 -1.19 6.87
CA GLU A 129 2.34 -1.24 6.98
C GLU A 129 2.82 -2.42 7.82
N ASN A 130 2.09 -2.80 8.87
CA ASN A 130 2.43 -3.95 9.69
C ASN A 130 2.27 -5.28 8.96
N ASP A 131 1.26 -5.39 8.09
CA ASP A 131 1.01 -6.59 7.27
C ASP A 131 2.01 -6.75 6.11
N ARG A 132 2.80 -5.71 5.82
CA ARG A 132 3.90 -5.83 4.85
C ARG A 132 4.95 -6.78 5.39
N TRP A 133 5.28 -7.80 4.58
CA TRP A 133 6.19 -8.86 4.95
C TRP A 133 7.49 -8.33 5.56
N TRP A 134 7.90 -8.91 6.68
CA TRP A 134 9.06 -8.51 7.48
C TRP A 134 10.40 -8.49 6.71
N ILE A 135 10.54 -9.29 5.65
CA ILE A 135 11.72 -9.31 4.77
C ILE A 135 11.95 -7.95 4.10
N THR A 136 10.90 -7.26 3.66
CA THR A 136 11.05 -5.92 3.07
C THR A 136 11.44 -4.86 4.10
N LYS A 137 11.01 -5.03 5.35
CA LYS A 137 11.40 -4.14 6.47
C LYS A 137 12.87 -4.34 6.84
N THR A 138 13.33 -5.59 6.91
CA THR A 138 14.73 -5.91 7.23
C THR A 138 15.69 -5.52 6.12
N CYS A 139 15.36 -5.74 4.86
CA CYS A 139 16.17 -5.26 3.73
C CYS A 139 16.31 -3.74 3.69
N LEU A 140 15.20 -2.99 3.86
CA LEU A 140 15.24 -1.52 3.90
C LEU A 140 16.03 -0.99 5.12
N SER A 141 15.88 -1.65 6.28
CA SER A 141 16.66 -1.31 7.48
C SER A 141 18.15 -1.59 7.29
N ALA A 142 18.49 -2.73 6.70
CA ALA A 142 19.88 -3.08 6.38
C ALA A 142 20.49 -2.10 5.35
N PHE A 143 19.70 -1.66 4.35
CA PHE A 143 20.16 -0.69 3.36
C PHE A 143 20.39 0.71 3.98
N ASN A 144 19.52 1.12 4.91
CA ASN A 144 19.68 2.38 5.63
C ASN A 144 20.86 2.34 6.63
N LEU A 145 21.04 1.23 7.31
CA LEU A 145 22.24 0.99 8.15
C LEU A 145 23.51 1.00 7.28
N GLY A 146 23.50 0.39 6.10
CA GLY A 146 24.58 0.44 5.14
C GLY A 146 24.94 1.88 4.72
N LYS A 147 23.96 2.74 4.48
CA LYS A 147 24.19 4.16 4.17
C LYS A 147 24.82 4.94 5.33
N ILE A 148 24.46 4.60 6.57
CA ILE A 148 25.03 5.25 7.77
C ILE A 148 26.48 4.78 7.99
N VAL A 149 26.76 3.49 7.78
CA VAL A 149 28.07 2.88 8.01
C VAL A 149 29.07 3.22 6.87
N VAL A 150 28.59 3.29 5.62
CA VAL A 150 29.42 3.56 4.43
C VAL A 150 29.46 5.06 4.08
N GLY A 151 28.86 5.93 4.90
CA GLY A 151 28.89 7.38 4.67
C GLY A 151 30.33 7.92 4.61
N PRO A 152 30.63 8.93 3.76
CA PRO A 152 31.98 9.40 3.45
C PRO A 152 32.75 9.95 4.66
N LYS A 153 32.11 10.11 5.81
CA LYS A 153 32.71 10.60 7.05
C LYS A 153 33.26 9.53 7.99
N HIS A 154 32.98 8.25 7.76
CA HIS A 154 33.38 7.17 8.69
C HIS A 154 34.25 6.11 7.98
N ARG A 155 35.54 6.46 7.74
CA ARG A 155 36.53 5.51 7.19
C ARG A 155 36.67 4.22 8.04
N LEU A 156 36.49 4.31 9.35
CA LEU A 156 36.49 3.18 10.26
C LEU A 156 35.32 2.23 10.04
N GLY A 157 34.12 2.73 9.69
CA GLY A 157 32.95 1.90 9.38
C GLY A 157 33.14 1.03 8.15
N VAL A 158 33.77 1.58 7.10
CA VAL A 158 34.10 0.83 5.87
C VAL A 158 35.09 -0.30 6.18
N LEU A 159 36.12 -0.03 7.00
CA LEU A 159 37.10 -1.03 7.42
C LEU A 159 36.45 -2.18 8.20
N ILE A 160 35.57 -1.88 9.15
CA ILE A 160 34.86 -2.87 9.95
C ILE A 160 33.94 -3.72 9.05
N THR A 161 33.24 -3.11 8.11
CA THR A 161 32.36 -3.84 7.19
C THR A 161 33.15 -4.77 6.28
N LEU A 162 34.29 -4.33 5.76
CA LEU A 162 35.20 -5.15 4.96
C LEU A 162 35.77 -6.34 5.78
N LEU A 163 36.10 -6.11 7.04
CA LEU A 163 36.62 -7.15 7.95
C LEU A 163 35.52 -8.20 8.22
N ILE A 164 34.27 -7.80 8.47
CA ILE A 164 33.17 -8.72 8.71
C ILE A 164 32.86 -9.54 7.45
N VAL A 165 32.79 -8.91 6.27
CA VAL A 165 32.55 -9.60 5.00
C VAL A 165 33.70 -10.58 4.71
N GLY A 166 34.95 -10.19 4.94
CA GLY A 166 36.13 -11.06 4.81
C GLY A 166 36.07 -12.26 5.73
N LEU A 167 35.65 -12.06 6.99
CA LEU A 167 35.51 -13.13 7.97
C LEU A 167 34.41 -14.13 7.57
N VAL A 168 33.24 -13.64 7.09
CA VAL A 168 32.16 -14.51 6.64
C VAL A 168 32.57 -15.32 5.40
N LEU A 169 33.27 -14.70 4.46
CA LEU A 169 33.82 -15.40 3.30
C LEU A 169 34.87 -16.43 3.70
N PHE A 170 35.77 -16.10 4.64
CA PHE A 170 36.75 -17.02 5.15
C PHE A 170 36.13 -18.25 5.80
N VAL A 171 35.12 -18.05 6.68
CA VAL A 171 34.38 -19.15 7.33
C VAL A 171 33.59 -19.98 6.31
N SER A 172 33.00 -19.35 5.29
CA SER A 172 32.25 -20.06 4.25
C SER A 172 33.16 -20.90 3.33
N LEU A 173 34.37 -20.44 3.04
CA LEU A 173 35.35 -21.14 2.18
C LEU A 173 36.23 -22.10 2.96
N TYR A 174 36.33 -21.93 4.28
CA TYR A 174 37.12 -22.78 5.13
C TYR A 174 36.38 -24.08 5.46
N SER A 175 36.61 -25.12 4.64
CA SER A 175 36.14 -26.49 4.90
C SER A 175 37.23 -27.33 5.56
N PRO A 176 37.19 -27.47 6.91
CA PRO A 176 38.16 -28.37 7.57
C PRO A 176 37.86 -29.81 7.21
N MET A 177 38.87 -30.55 6.71
CA MET A 177 38.78 -32.00 6.55
C MET A 177 38.56 -32.67 7.89
N TYR A 178 37.34 -33.11 8.16
CA TYR A 178 37.00 -33.87 9.35
C TYR A 178 37.51 -35.30 9.20
N ARG A 179 38.60 -35.68 9.90
CA ARG A 179 39.06 -37.06 10.02
C ARG A 179 38.39 -37.74 11.20
N VAL A 180 37.45 -38.62 10.92
CA VAL A 180 36.86 -39.50 11.94
C VAL A 180 37.76 -40.74 12.08
N SER A 181 38.46 -40.89 13.20
CA SER A 181 39.16 -42.11 13.56
C SER A 181 38.19 -43.02 14.31
N ALA A 182 37.72 -44.09 13.70
CA ALA A 182 36.95 -45.12 14.39
C ALA A 182 37.93 -46.18 14.90
N PRO A 183 38.03 -46.45 16.23
CA PRO A 183 38.77 -47.58 16.73
C PRO A 183 37.98 -48.86 16.49
N PHE A 184 38.50 -49.74 15.63
CA PHE A 184 38.01 -51.13 15.52
C PHE A 184 38.63 -51.93 16.67
N GLN A 185 37.80 -52.44 17.56
CA GLN A 185 38.18 -53.53 18.49
C GLN A 185 37.68 -54.85 17.88
N PHE A 186 38.60 -55.80 17.75
CA PHE A 186 38.28 -57.18 17.42
C PHE A 186 38.04 -57.97 18.70
#